data_4d3c352bd79c52f0b3bce81079fb4463
#
_entry.id   4d3c352bd79c52f0b3bce81079fb4463
#
_cell.length_a   1.000
_cell.length_b   1.000
_cell.length_c   1.000
_cell.angle_alpha   90.00
_cell.angle_beta   90.00
_cell.angle_gamma   90.00
#
_symmetry.space_group_name_H-M   'P 1'
#
loop_
_entity.id
_entity.type
_entity.pdbx_description
1 polymer ?
#
loop_
_entity_poly.entity_id
_entity_poly.type
_entity_poly.pdbx_seq_one_letter_code
_entity_poly.pdbx_strand_id
1 'polypeptide(L)'
;KARELILTGENYDAKTALEYGVVNYSVPMEELDAKVMELAKKLALVPTPALKLQKRCINRAVENMGFGYQVEQWLDILCLGILWKNEEVDNFYKKVAEVGMKEATVWHEQQLDAKLQADLEKA
;
A
#
# COMPACT_ATOMS: atom_id res chain seq x y z
N LYS A 1 11.10 -6.47 -2.09
CA LYS A 1 9.66 -6.71 -1.90
C LYS A 1 8.79 -5.47 -2.22
N ALA A 2 9.12 -4.26 -1.72
CA ALA A 2 8.32 -3.06 -2.02
C ALA A 2 8.17 -2.79 -3.52
N ARG A 3 9.23 -2.98 -4.33
CA ARG A 3 9.14 -2.82 -5.79
C ARG A 3 8.20 -3.83 -6.44
N GLU A 4 8.26 -5.09 -6.01
CA GLU A 4 7.38 -6.16 -6.49
C GLU A 4 5.92 -5.79 -6.23
N LEU A 5 5.57 -5.46 -4.97
CA LEU A 5 4.22 -5.07 -4.58
C LEU A 5 3.69 -3.85 -5.36
N ILE A 6 4.52 -2.82 -5.55
CA ILE A 6 4.10 -1.60 -6.24
C ILE A 6 3.95 -1.82 -7.75
N LEU A 7 4.84 -2.60 -8.37
CA LEU A 7 4.85 -2.79 -9.82
C LEU A 7 3.82 -3.83 -10.30
N THR A 8 3.56 -4.87 -9.50
CA THR A 8 2.55 -5.87 -9.83
C THR A 8 1.14 -5.43 -9.46
N GLY A 9 0.98 -4.60 -8.43
CA GLY A 9 -0.32 -4.22 -7.89
C GLY A 9 -1.09 -5.40 -7.27
N GLU A 10 -0.43 -6.54 -7.04
CA GLU A 10 -1.05 -7.72 -6.48
C GLU A 10 -1.57 -7.50 -5.05
N ASN A 11 -2.73 -8.07 -4.77
CA ASN A 11 -3.26 -8.12 -3.42
C ASN A 11 -2.52 -9.17 -2.60
N TYR A 12 -2.22 -8.85 -1.37
CA TYR A 12 -1.57 -9.76 -0.42
C TYR A 12 -2.32 -9.82 0.91
N ASP A 13 -2.29 -10.98 1.53
CA ASP A 13 -2.95 -11.21 2.81
C ASP A 13 -2.15 -10.67 4.01
N ALA A 14 -2.77 -10.70 5.18
CA ALA A 14 -2.16 -10.20 6.42
C ALA A 14 -0.91 -10.99 6.84
N LYS A 15 -0.81 -12.26 6.49
CA LYS A 15 0.36 -13.10 6.78
C LYS A 15 1.54 -12.64 5.93
N THR A 16 1.33 -12.46 4.64
CA THR A 16 2.34 -11.94 3.70
C THR A 16 2.78 -10.52 4.10
N ALA A 17 1.84 -9.66 4.52
CA ALA A 17 2.15 -8.32 5.04
C ALA A 17 3.09 -8.37 6.25
N LEU A 18 2.87 -9.33 7.16
CA LEU A 18 3.74 -9.56 8.32
C LEU A 18 5.12 -10.07 7.90
N GLU A 19 5.19 -11.05 7.01
CA GLU A 19 6.45 -11.60 6.49
C GLU A 19 7.30 -10.54 5.76
N TYR A 20 6.65 -9.62 5.06
CA TYR A 20 7.32 -8.52 4.35
C TYR A 20 7.67 -7.32 5.24
N GLY A 21 7.23 -7.34 6.49
CA GLY A 21 7.47 -6.24 7.44
C GLY A 21 6.65 -4.98 7.15
N VAL A 22 5.57 -5.10 6.40
CA VAL A 22 4.62 -4.00 6.13
C VAL A 22 3.81 -3.68 7.38
N VAL A 23 3.51 -4.70 8.18
CA VAL A 23 2.83 -4.57 9.48
C VAL A 23 3.65 -5.20 10.60
N ASN A 24 3.50 -4.71 11.82
CA ASN A 24 4.22 -5.26 12.98
C ASN A 24 3.56 -6.52 13.55
N TYR A 25 2.24 -6.63 13.41
CA TYR A 25 1.43 -7.72 13.95
C TYR A 25 0.30 -8.05 12.98
N SER A 26 -0.07 -9.31 12.94
CA SER A 26 -1.28 -9.81 12.31
C SER A 26 -2.00 -10.69 13.34
N VAL A 27 -3.21 -10.32 13.71
CA VAL A 27 -4.02 -11.02 14.72
C VAL A 27 -5.45 -11.16 14.19
N PRO A 28 -6.24 -12.13 14.70
CA PRO A 28 -7.67 -12.22 14.40
C PRO A 28 -8.39 -10.90 14.73
N MET A 29 -9.47 -10.59 13.99
CA MET A 29 -10.18 -9.31 14.12
C MET A 29 -10.72 -9.08 15.54
N GLU A 30 -11.17 -10.14 16.19
CA GLU A 30 -11.67 -10.13 17.57
C GLU A 30 -10.58 -9.82 18.61
N GLU A 31 -9.30 -10.01 18.29
CA GLU A 31 -8.17 -9.75 19.18
C GLU A 31 -7.51 -8.38 18.90
N LEU A 32 -7.90 -7.70 17.82
CA LEU A 32 -7.24 -6.47 17.36
C LEU A 32 -7.23 -5.38 18.43
N ASP A 33 -8.37 -5.08 19.02
CA ASP A 33 -8.50 -4.03 20.04
C ASP A 33 -7.68 -4.36 21.30
N ALA A 34 -7.67 -5.62 21.70
CA ALA A 34 -6.88 -6.06 22.84
C ALA A 34 -5.38 -5.88 22.58
N LYS A 35 -4.92 -6.22 21.36
CA LYS A 35 -3.52 -6.06 20.96
C LYS A 35 -3.12 -4.60 20.86
N VAL A 36 -3.96 -3.76 20.30
CA VAL A 36 -3.72 -2.30 20.24
C VAL A 36 -3.63 -1.71 21.63
N MET A 37 -4.55 -2.08 22.56
CA MET A 37 -4.54 -1.59 23.93
C MET A 37 -3.34 -2.09 24.74
N GLU A 38 -2.87 -3.31 24.49
CA GLU A 38 -1.62 -3.82 25.08
C GLU A 38 -0.43 -2.92 24.70
N LEU A 39 -0.28 -2.60 23.42
CA LEU A 39 0.80 -1.74 22.93
C LEU A 39 0.67 -0.30 23.45
N ALA A 40 -0.54 0.25 23.45
CA ALA A 40 -0.80 1.60 23.98
C ALA A 40 -0.42 1.71 25.47
N LYS A 41 -0.76 0.70 26.27
CA LYS A 41 -0.36 0.64 27.69
C LYS A 41 1.16 0.55 27.86
N LYS A 42 1.85 -0.23 27.03
CA LYS A 42 3.33 -0.29 27.05
C LYS A 42 3.94 1.07 26.74
N LEU A 43 3.43 1.77 25.72
CA LEU A 43 3.88 3.12 25.38
C LEU A 43 3.60 4.14 26.48
N ALA A 44 2.45 4.03 27.17
CA ALA A 44 2.08 4.92 28.27
C ALA A 44 3.01 4.82 29.50
N LEU A 45 3.75 3.71 29.64
CA LEU A 45 4.76 3.54 30.70
C LEU A 45 6.06 4.31 30.42
N VAL A 46 6.29 4.72 29.17
CA VAL A 46 7.48 5.49 28.80
C VAL A 46 7.29 6.95 29.21
N PRO A 47 8.25 7.60 29.89
CA PRO A 47 8.14 9.02 30.24
C PRO A 47 7.88 9.88 28.99
N THR A 48 6.85 10.71 29.05
CA THR A 48 6.41 11.54 27.92
C THR A 48 7.54 12.35 27.25
N PRO A 49 8.47 13.00 27.99
CA PRO A 49 9.59 13.71 27.36
C PRO A 49 10.49 12.79 26.53
N ALA A 50 10.79 11.59 27.04
CA ALA A 50 11.62 10.61 26.33
C ALA A 50 10.93 10.13 25.07
N LEU A 51 9.63 9.80 25.14
CA LEU A 51 8.84 9.37 23.98
C LEU A 51 8.79 10.45 22.88
N LYS A 52 8.61 11.73 23.27
CA LYS A 52 8.62 12.86 22.32
C LYS A 52 9.97 13.00 21.61
N LEU A 53 11.08 12.86 22.34
CA LEU A 53 12.42 12.95 21.76
C LEU A 53 12.71 11.76 20.83
N GLN A 54 12.36 10.55 21.24
CA GLN A 54 12.52 9.35 20.41
C GLN A 54 11.72 9.47 19.11
N LYS A 55 10.43 9.86 19.20
CA LYS A 55 9.59 10.06 18.01
C LYS A 55 10.18 11.13 17.08
N ARG A 56 10.69 12.24 17.62
CA ARG A 56 11.33 13.29 16.84
C ARG A 56 12.61 12.79 16.15
N CYS A 57 13.39 11.96 16.84
CA CYS A 57 14.61 11.37 16.26
C CYS A 57 14.28 10.43 15.11
N ILE A 58 13.30 9.54 15.29
CA ILE A 58 12.83 8.62 14.23
C ILE A 58 12.29 9.39 13.03
N ASN A 59 11.42 10.38 13.25
CA ASN A 59 10.87 11.17 12.17
C ASN A 59 11.97 11.89 11.36
N ARG A 60 12.99 12.46 12.04
CA ARG A 60 14.14 13.07 11.33
C ARG A 60 14.94 12.06 10.51
N ALA A 61 15.11 10.83 11.01
CA ALA A 61 15.77 9.79 10.25
C ALA A 61 14.97 9.46 8.97
N VAL A 62 13.66 9.36 9.06
CA VAL A 62 12.77 9.12 7.92
C VAL A 62 12.81 10.29 6.92
N GLU A 63 12.80 11.54 7.40
CA GLU A 63 12.94 12.72 6.52
C GLU A 63 14.30 12.75 5.82
N ASN A 64 15.40 12.40 6.51
CA ASN A 64 16.73 12.31 5.92
C ASN A 64 16.83 11.20 4.87
N MET A 65 15.97 10.19 4.91
CA MET A 65 15.82 9.16 3.86
C MET A 65 15.09 9.69 2.62
N GLY A 66 14.61 10.94 2.65
CA GLY A 66 13.92 11.57 1.54
C GLY A 66 12.42 11.26 1.46
N PHE A 67 11.80 10.84 2.56
CA PHE A 67 10.39 10.42 2.55
C PHE A 67 9.45 11.55 2.09
N GLY A 68 9.61 12.77 2.63
CA GLY A 68 8.78 13.91 2.22
C GLY A 68 8.94 14.22 0.73
N TYR A 69 10.18 14.26 0.25
CA TYR A 69 10.47 14.46 -1.18
C TYR A 69 9.85 13.37 -2.06
N GLN A 70 9.90 12.11 -1.63
CA GLN A 70 9.31 10.99 -2.37
C GLN A 70 7.78 11.10 -2.46
N VAL A 71 7.12 11.58 -1.42
CA VAL A 71 5.65 11.80 -1.44
C VAL A 71 5.28 12.87 -2.45
N GLU A 72 6.02 13.99 -2.50
CA GLU A 72 5.79 15.05 -3.49
C GLU A 72 6.02 14.54 -4.92
N GLN A 73 7.13 13.84 -5.16
CA GLN A 73 7.42 13.24 -6.48
C GLN A 73 6.37 12.21 -6.91
N TRP A 74 5.83 11.43 -5.96
CA TRP A 74 4.78 10.47 -6.25
C TRP A 74 3.49 11.17 -6.69
N LEU A 75 3.13 12.27 -6.05
CA LEU A 75 1.96 13.07 -6.44
C LEU A 75 2.11 13.64 -7.85
N ASP A 76 3.29 14.17 -8.20
CA ASP A 76 3.58 14.68 -9.54
C ASP A 76 3.45 13.58 -10.60
N ILE A 77 4.04 12.41 -10.35
CA ILE A 77 3.96 11.24 -11.24
C ILE A 77 2.50 10.75 -11.37
N LEU A 78 1.75 10.73 -10.28
CA LEU A 78 0.32 10.36 -10.30
C LEU A 78 -0.49 11.33 -11.15
N CYS A 79 -0.27 12.64 -11.01
CA CYS A 79 -0.93 13.65 -11.84
C CYS A 79 -0.58 13.48 -13.32
N LEU A 80 0.68 13.22 -13.65
CA LEU A 80 1.11 12.93 -15.02
C LEU A 80 0.45 11.65 -15.56
N GLY A 81 0.35 10.61 -14.72
CA GLY A 81 -0.31 9.35 -15.08
C GLY A 81 -1.80 9.53 -15.41
N ILE A 82 -2.51 10.39 -14.65
CA ILE A 82 -3.92 10.72 -14.89
C ILE A 82 -4.08 11.50 -16.22
N LEU A 83 -3.13 12.37 -16.53
CA LEU A 83 -3.13 13.16 -17.77
C LEU A 83 -2.69 12.37 -18.99
N TRP A 84 -2.06 11.21 -18.79
CA TRP A 84 -1.60 10.35 -19.85
C TRP A 84 -2.79 9.63 -20.49
N LYS A 85 -3.16 10.04 -21.70
CA LYS A 85 -4.20 9.37 -22.45
C LYS A 85 -3.73 7.97 -22.85
N ASN A 86 -4.34 6.97 -22.25
CA ASN A 86 -4.10 5.57 -22.51
C ASN A 86 -5.46 4.84 -22.56
N GLU A 87 -5.70 4.10 -23.61
CA GLU A 87 -6.96 3.37 -23.82
C GLU A 87 -7.27 2.41 -22.66
N GLU A 88 -6.27 1.75 -22.09
CA GLU A 88 -6.44 0.85 -20.95
C GLU A 88 -6.92 1.62 -19.69
N VAL A 89 -6.32 2.77 -19.43
CA VAL A 89 -6.70 3.66 -18.31
C VAL A 89 -8.11 4.19 -18.52
N ASP A 90 -8.43 4.64 -19.73
CA ASP A 90 -9.77 5.14 -20.08
C ASP A 90 -10.84 4.05 -19.90
N ASN A 91 -10.56 2.83 -20.33
CA ASN A 91 -11.45 1.68 -20.17
C ASN A 91 -11.63 1.29 -18.70
N PHE A 92 -10.57 1.35 -17.90
CA PHE A 92 -10.66 1.13 -16.46
C PHE A 92 -11.57 2.16 -15.78
N TYR A 93 -11.38 3.46 -16.05
CA TYR A 93 -12.24 4.48 -15.46
C TYR A 93 -13.69 4.42 -15.94
N LYS A 94 -13.95 4.04 -17.20
CA LYS A 94 -15.32 3.75 -17.66
C LYS A 94 -15.93 2.61 -16.84
N LYS A 95 -15.16 1.55 -16.61
CA LYS A 95 -15.62 0.42 -15.80
C LYS A 95 -15.88 0.83 -14.35
N VAL A 96 -15.02 1.67 -13.76
CA VAL A 96 -15.26 2.25 -12.42
C VAL A 96 -16.58 3.01 -12.36
N ALA A 97 -16.91 3.79 -13.40
CA ALA A 97 -18.16 4.55 -13.46
C ALA A 97 -19.40 3.63 -13.56
N GLU A 98 -19.27 2.46 -14.19
CA GLU A 98 -20.36 1.50 -14.33
C GLU A 98 -20.63 0.66 -13.07
N VAL A 99 -19.58 0.14 -12.45
CA VAL A 99 -19.71 -0.91 -11.41
C VAL A 99 -19.09 -0.52 -10.06
N GLY A 100 -18.41 0.62 -9.98
CA GLY A 100 -17.66 1.05 -8.81
C GLY A 100 -16.22 0.53 -8.78
N MET A 101 -15.40 1.13 -7.88
CA MET A 101 -13.97 0.88 -7.84
C MET A 101 -13.62 -0.59 -7.55
N LYS A 102 -14.31 -1.21 -6.60
CA LYS A 102 -13.99 -2.58 -6.14
C LYS A 102 -14.17 -3.61 -7.25
N GLU A 103 -15.32 -3.58 -7.92
CA GLU A 103 -15.65 -4.49 -9.02
C GLU A 103 -14.79 -4.21 -10.26
N ALA A 104 -14.48 -2.93 -10.53
CA ALA A 104 -13.59 -2.55 -11.62
C ALA A 104 -12.16 -3.05 -11.39
N THR A 105 -11.66 -3.06 -10.15
CA THR A 105 -10.34 -3.61 -9.82
C THR A 105 -10.29 -5.12 -10.09
N VAL A 106 -11.28 -5.86 -9.63
CA VAL A 106 -11.37 -7.32 -9.90
C VAL A 106 -11.44 -7.59 -11.41
N TRP A 107 -12.24 -6.81 -12.15
CA TRP A 107 -12.33 -6.93 -13.61
C TRP A 107 -10.97 -6.66 -14.27
N HIS A 108 -10.22 -5.65 -13.81
CA HIS A 108 -8.91 -5.32 -14.36
C HIS A 108 -7.88 -6.43 -14.10
N GLU A 109 -7.84 -6.98 -12.89
CA GLU A 109 -7.01 -8.15 -12.55
C GLU A 109 -7.26 -9.33 -13.49
N GLN A 110 -8.54 -9.66 -13.74
CA GLN A 110 -8.91 -10.73 -14.67
C GLN A 110 -8.45 -10.46 -16.11
N GLN A 111 -8.47 -9.19 -16.55
CA GLN A 111 -7.95 -8.82 -17.89
C GLN A 111 -6.43 -9.00 -17.98
N LEU A 112 -5.70 -8.62 -16.93
CA LEU A 112 -4.24 -8.80 -16.86
C LEU A 112 -3.86 -10.29 -16.88
N ASP A 113 -4.56 -11.11 -16.08
CA ASP A 113 -4.33 -12.56 -16.03
C ASP A 113 -4.59 -13.21 -17.41
N ALA A 114 -5.68 -12.84 -18.07
CA ALA A 114 -6.00 -13.35 -19.40
C ALA A 114 -4.94 -12.97 -20.45
N LYS A 115 -4.44 -11.73 -20.41
CA LYS A 115 -3.34 -11.29 -21.30
C LYS A 115 -2.06 -12.06 -21.02
N LEU A 116 -1.70 -12.23 -19.74
CA LEU A 116 -0.50 -12.97 -19.35
C LEU A 116 -0.56 -14.42 -19.85
N GLN A 117 -1.69 -15.10 -19.66
CA GLN A 117 -1.86 -16.47 -20.15
C GLN A 117 -1.72 -16.55 -21.69
N ALA A 118 -2.36 -15.64 -22.42
CA ALA A 118 -2.28 -15.59 -23.87
C ALA A 118 -0.86 -15.34 -24.40
N ASP A 119 -0.04 -14.58 -23.65
CA ASP A 119 1.35 -14.31 -24.05
C ASP A 119 2.28 -15.47 -23.67
N LEU A 120 2.02 -16.17 -22.58
CA LEU A 120 2.75 -17.40 -22.21
C LEU A 120 2.49 -18.55 -23.18
N GLU A 121 1.28 -18.64 -23.77
CA GLU A 121 0.95 -19.66 -24.79
C GLU A 121 1.63 -19.42 -26.15
N LYS A 122 2.10 -18.19 -26.42
CA LYS A 122 2.78 -17.82 -27.67
C LYS A 122 4.31 -17.96 -27.58
N ALA A 123 4.85 -18.08 -26.36
CA ALA A 123 6.29 -18.14 -26.11
C ALA A 123 6.82 -19.57 -26.08
#